data_0c293102145872e609cb9b1976448a6c
#
_entry.id   0c293102145872e609cb9b1976448a6c
#
_cell.length_a   1.000
_cell.length_b   1.000
_cell.length_c   1.000
_cell.angle_alpha   90.00
_cell.angle_beta   90.00
_cell.angle_gamma   90.00
#
_symmetry.space_group_name_H-M   'P 1'
#
loop_
_entity.id
_entity.type
_entity.pdbx_description
1 polymer ?
#
loop_
_entity_poly.entity_id
_entity_poly.type
_entity_poly.pdbx_seq_one_letter_code
_entity_poly.pdbx_strand_id
1 'polypeptide(L)'
;VKLVEVSWLDSYTDGGWGKYEPEKTLTQTYGLLVRKDEDWVTLAMTKEEGYWGNLWYIPAVNVVEIREIEDIKKDPSEEGPKGYTANN
;
A
#
# COMPACT_ATOMS: atom_id res chain seq x y z
N VAL A 1 5.87 -12.32 -1.26
CA VAL A 1 5.07 -11.15 -0.86
C VAL A 1 6.00 -10.05 -0.40
N LYS A 2 5.86 -8.87 -0.96
CA LYS A 2 6.71 -7.73 -0.63
C LYS A 2 5.96 -6.70 0.19
N LEU A 3 6.56 -6.30 1.31
CA LEU A 3 6.11 -5.16 2.08
C LEU A 3 6.82 -3.94 1.52
N VAL A 4 6.06 -2.95 1.10
CA VAL A 4 6.61 -1.76 0.44
C VAL A 4 6.11 -0.47 1.05
N GLU A 5 6.89 0.59 0.82
CA GLU A 5 6.48 1.96 1.07
C GLU A 5 6.30 2.62 -0.30
N VAL A 6 5.14 3.17 -0.53
CA VAL A 6 4.87 3.93 -1.75
C VAL A 6 4.80 5.40 -1.40
N SER A 7 5.68 6.18 -2.00
CA SER A 7 5.65 7.63 -1.89
C SER A 7 4.94 8.17 -3.13
N TRP A 8 3.90 8.92 -2.94
CA TRP A 8 3.07 9.39 -4.04
C TRP A 8 2.50 10.77 -3.76
N LEU A 9 2.10 11.45 -4.83
CA LEU A 9 1.55 12.79 -4.74
C LEU A 9 0.03 12.69 -4.68
N ASP A 10 -0.49 12.92 -3.49
CA ASP A 10 -1.92 12.93 -3.28
C ASP A 10 -2.51 14.27 -3.67
N SER A 11 -3.75 14.25 -4.11
CA SER A 11 -4.51 15.46 -4.37
C SER A 11 -5.52 15.65 -3.26
N TYR A 12 -5.82 16.90 -2.96
CA TYR A 12 -6.84 17.21 -1.99
C TYR A 12 -7.78 18.27 -2.51
N THR A 13 -8.96 18.33 -1.92
CA THR A 13 -9.95 19.31 -2.25
C THR A 13 -10.04 20.34 -1.12
N ASP A 14 -9.86 21.59 -1.48
CA ASP A 14 -10.10 22.69 -0.57
C ASP A 14 -11.53 23.19 -0.82
N GLY A 15 -12.37 23.11 0.19
CA GLY A 15 -13.79 23.46 0.07
C GLY A 15 -14.09 24.96 0.11
N GLY A 16 -13.08 25.80 0.23
CA GLY A 16 -13.28 27.24 0.34
C GLY A 16 -13.14 27.98 -0.98
N TRP A 17 -13.43 29.27 -0.93
CA TRP A 17 -13.14 30.19 -2.01
C TRP A 17 -11.81 30.84 -1.73
N GLY A 18 -10.91 30.88 -2.72
CA GLY A 18 -9.61 31.49 -2.54
C GLY A 18 -8.83 31.52 -3.84
N LYS A 19 -7.59 31.95 -3.74
CA LYS A 19 -6.68 31.88 -4.87
C LYS A 19 -6.36 30.43 -5.17
N TYR A 20 -6.25 30.11 -6.44
CA TYR A 20 -5.81 28.81 -6.87
C TYR A 20 -4.33 28.62 -6.51
N GLU A 21 -4.07 27.74 -5.57
CA GLU A 21 -2.72 27.35 -5.18
C GLU A 21 -2.67 25.84 -5.12
N PRO A 22 -2.32 25.19 -6.25
CA PRO A 22 -2.27 23.74 -6.27
C PRO A 22 -1.12 23.26 -5.40
N GLU A 23 -1.46 22.58 -4.33
CA GLU A 23 -0.48 21.86 -3.53
C GLU A 23 -0.61 20.38 -3.79
N LYS A 24 0.53 19.75 -3.89
CA LYS A 24 0.61 18.30 -3.94
C LYS A 24 1.30 17.85 -2.67
N THR A 25 0.59 17.08 -1.87
CA THR A 25 1.13 16.55 -0.65
C THR A 25 1.80 15.23 -0.93
N LEU A 26 3.06 15.11 -0.56
CA LEU A 26 3.76 13.83 -0.63
C LEU A 26 3.21 12.94 0.48
N THR A 27 2.62 11.85 0.08
CA THR A 27 2.01 10.87 0.98
C THR A 27 2.79 9.58 0.91
N GLN A 28 2.95 8.92 2.04
CA GLN A 28 3.62 7.63 2.10
C GLN A 28 2.63 6.59 2.61
N THR A 29 2.43 5.58 1.80
CA THR A 29 1.50 4.49 2.11
C THR A 29 2.27 3.19 2.17
N TYR A 30 1.99 2.39 3.19
CA TYR A 30 2.68 1.14 3.45
C TYR A 30 1.72 -0.02 3.28
N GLY A 31 2.19 -1.10 2.73
CA GLY A 31 1.37 -2.28 2.59
C GLY A 31 2.05 -3.39 1.82
N LEU A 32 1.33 -4.49 1.68
CA LEU A 32 1.78 -5.61 0.88
C LEU A 32 1.49 -5.30 -0.60
N LEU A 33 2.50 -5.45 -1.45
CA LEU A 33 2.34 -5.17 -2.87
C LEU A 33 1.54 -6.30 -3.53
N VAL A 34 0.34 -5.98 -3.98
CA VAL A 34 -0.52 -6.92 -4.68
C VAL A 34 -0.22 -6.90 -6.17
N ARG A 35 -0.16 -5.71 -6.74
CA ARG A 35 0.00 -5.53 -8.16
C ARG A 35 0.56 -4.15 -8.47
N LYS A 36 1.35 -4.09 -9.51
CA LYS A 36 1.88 -2.85 -10.04
C LYS A 36 1.76 -2.94 -11.56
N ASP A 37 1.00 -2.04 -12.15
CA ASP A 37 0.90 -1.93 -13.59
C ASP A 37 0.97 -0.46 -14.01
N GLU A 38 0.69 -0.18 -15.26
CA GLU A 38 0.79 1.18 -15.79
C GLU A 38 -0.28 2.12 -15.23
N ASP A 39 -1.36 1.58 -14.72
CA ASP A 39 -2.49 2.38 -14.22
C ASP A 39 -2.50 2.50 -12.70
N TRP A 40 -2.17 1.41 -12.00
CA TRP A 40 -2.34 1.33 -10.56
C TRP A 40 -1.19 0.65 -9.86
N VAL A 41 -0.93 1.13 -8.65
CA VAL A 41 -0.17 0.40 -7.64
C VAL A 41 -1.18 0.00 -6.58
N THR A 42 -1.34 -1.29 -6.38
CA THR A 42 -2.35 -1.81 -5.45
C THR A 42 -1.65 -2.45 -4.25
N LEU A 43 -2.03 -1.99 -3.07
CA LEU A 43 -1.50 -2.49 -1.81
C LEU A 43 -2.63 -3.14 -1.01
N ALA A 44 -2.28 -4.14 -0.21
CA ALA A 44 -3.19 -4.75 0.73
C ALA A 44 -2.68 -4.57 2.15
N MET A 45 -3.60 -4.42 3.08
CA MET A 45 -3.27 -4.32 4.49
C MET A 45 -3.27 -5.67 5.18
N THR A 46 -3.97 -6.64 4.59
CA THR A 46 -4.08 -7.99 5.14
C THR A 46 -4.01 -9.02 4.03
N LYS A 47 -3.59 -10.22 4.42
CA LYS A 47 -3.54 -11.36 3.51
C LYS A 47 -4.04 -12.60 4.23
N GLU A 48 -4.99 -13.28 3.58
CA GLU A 48 -5.41 -14.62 3.98
C GLU A 48 -5.17 -15.54 2.81
N GLU A 49 -5.22 -16.83 3.04
CA GLU A 49 -5.01 -17.81 1.98
C GLU A 49 -5.95 -17.55 0.81
N GLY A 50 -5.38 -17.22 -0.34
CA GLY A 50 -6.14 -16.93 -1.54
C GLY A 50 -6.81 -15.57 -1.61
N TYR A 51 -6.71 -14.75 -0.57
CA TYR A 51 -7.42 -13.47 -0.52
C TYR A 51 -6.55 -12.34 -0.02
N TRP A 52 -6.80 -11.14 -0.57
CA TRP A 52 -6.21 -9.90 -0.12
C TRP A 52 -7.31 -9.04 0.49
N GLY A 53 -7.02 -8.38 1.61
CA GLY A 53 -7.99 -7.53 2.27
C GLY A 53 -7.53 -6.09 2.42
N ASN A 54 -8.51 -5.20 2.53
CA ASN A 54 -8.29 -3.77 2.71
C ASN A 54 -7.38 -3.22 1.62
N LEU A 55 -7.83 -3.33 0.38
CA LEU A 55 -7.08 -2.91 -0.78
C LEU A 55 -7.02 -1.40 -0.90
N TRP A 56 -5.86 -0.92 -1.26
CA TRP A 56 -5.62 0.49 -1.51
C TRP A 56 -5.09 0.66 -2.92
N TYR A 57 -5.78 1.46 -3.73
CA TYR A 57 -5.42 1.67 -5.12
C TYR A 57 -4.82 3.06 -5.29
N ILE A 58 -3.55 3.11 -5.68
CA ILE A 58 -2.82 4.35 -5.90
C ILE A 58 -2.61 4.54 -7.40
N PRO A 59 -3.04 5.67 -7.98
CA PRO A 59 -2.79 5.92 -9.40
C PRO A 59 -1.29 5.91 -9.70
N ALA A 60 -0.89 5.11 -10.66
CA ALA A 60 0.53 4.96 -10.98
C ALA A 60 1.18 6.28 -11.39
N VAL A 61 0.43 7.15 -12.05
CA VAL A 61 0.96 8.46 -12.48
C VAL A 61 1.34 9.36 -11.32
N ASN A 62 0.80 9.11 -10.14
CA ASN A 62 1.11 9.89 -8.95
C ASN A 62 2.24 9.32 -8.12
N VAL A 63 2.71 8.14 -8.45
CA VAL A 63 3.76 7.48 -7.69
C VAL A 63 5.11 8.11 -7.99
N VAL A 64 5.81 8.48 -6.93
CA VAL A 64 7.16 9.04 -7.01
C VAL A 64 8.20 7.93 -6.83
N GLU A 65 7.97 7.06 -5.85
CA GLU A 65 8.92 6.01 -5.53
C GLU A 65 8.20 4.85 -4.84
N ILE A 66 8.68 3.66 -5.11
CA ILE A 66 8.28 2.46 -4.37
C ILE A 66 9.54 1.90 -3.76
N ARG A 67 9.57 1.80 -2.43
CA ARG A 67 10.71 1.25 -1.71
C ARG A 67 10.32 -0.06 -1.06
N GLU A 68 11.06 -1.10 -1.38
CA GLU A 68 10.87 -2.38 -0.74
C GLU A 68 11.41 -2.31 0.70
N ILE A 69 10.57 -2.66 1.65
CA ILE A 69 10.96 -2.72 3.06
C ILE A 69 11.43 -4.12 3.39
N GLU A 70 10.65 -5.11 2.99
CA GLU A 70 10.94 -6.50 3.28
C GLU A 70 10.36 -7.39 2.19
N ASP A 71 11.10 -8.42 1.81
CA ASP A 71 10.59 -9.47 0.96
C ASP A 71 10.25 -10.66 1.85
N ILE A 72 8.97 -10.85 2.06
CA ILE A 72 8.47 -11.95 2.88
C ILE A 72 8.45 -13.18 2.00
N LYS A 73 9.44 -14.02 2.16
CA LYS A 73 9.66 -15.17 1.29
C LYS A 73 8.57 -16.22 1.38
N LYS A 74 7.90 -16.26 2.51
CA LYS A 74 6.83 -17.18 2.75
C LYS A 74 5.57 -16.40 2.96
N ASP A 75 4.50 -16.78 2.28
CA ASP A 75 3.22 -16.14 2.46
C ASP A 75 2.80 -16.31 3.92
N PRO A 76 2.51 -15.21 4.65
CA PRO A 76 2.11 -15.29 6.05
C PRO A 76 0.93 -16.23 6.29
N SER A 77 0.01 -16.30 5.33
CA SER A 77 -1.15 -17.17 5.45
C SER A 77 -0.81 -18.65 5.37
N GLU A 78 0.33 -18.99 4.79
CA GLU A 78 0.78 -20.37 4.66
C GLU A 78 1.41 -20.93 5.92
N GLU A 79 1.82 -20.06 6.82
CA GLU A 79 2.42 -20.49 8.07
C GLU A 79 1.40 -21.01 9.07
N GLY A 80 0.15 -20.64 8.86
CA GLY A 80 -0.91 -21.09 9.73
C GLY A 80 -0.80 -20.52 11.14
N PRO A 81 -1.53 -21.09 12.07
CA PRO A 81 -1.66 -20.53 13.41
C PRO A 81 -0.56 -20.91 14.38
N LYS A 82 0.42 -21.67 13.98
CA LYS A 82 1.41 -22.17 14.95
C LYS A 82 2.17 -21.05 15.68
N GLY A 83 2.33 -19.92 15.05
CA GLY A 83 2.98 -18.79 15.66
C GLY A 83 2.16 -18.18 16.78
N TYR A 84 0.89 -18.39 16.75
CA TYR A 84 -0.02 -17.87 17.76
C TYR A 84 -0.10 -18.80 18.95
N THR A 85 0.00 -20.07 18.69
CA THR A 85 -0.07 -21.03 19.77
C THR A 85 1.14 -20.96 20.67
N ALA A 86 2.24 -20.48 20.15
CA ALA A 86 3.47 -20.39 20.93
C ALA A 86 3.35 -19.43 22.11
N ASN A 87 2.44 -18.52 22.05
CA ASN A 87 2.29 -17.52 23.09
C ASN A 87 1.29 -17.92 24.17
N ASN A 88 0.72 -19.04 24.02
CA ASN A 88 -0.38 -19.42 24.88
C ASN A 88 0.06 -20.37 25.92
#